data_7cc4c60501f38b856fccd97a575898a8
#
_entry.id   7cc4c60501f38b856fccd97a575898a8
#
_cell.length_a   1.000
_cell.length_b   1.000
_cell.length_c   1.000
_cell.angle_alpha   90.00
_cell.angle_beta   90.00
_cell.angle_gamma   90.00
#
_symmetry.space_group_name_H-M   'P 1'
#
loop_
_entity.id
_entity.type
_entity.pdbx_description
1 polymer ?
#
loop_
_entity_poly.entity_id
_entity_poly.type
_entity_poly.pdbx_seq_one_letter_code
_entity_poly.pdbx_strand_id
1 'polypeptide(L)'
;MKIDKESIMQSTATDLETQITFRNFNFYYGKYKALRNINLDIYKRRVTAFIGPSGCGKSTLLRTINRMYELYPDQRSEGELLLDGVDILGKGTDLNALRARVGMVFQRPTPFPMSIYDNIAFGVKLHERLSRVDMDDRVEWSLRKAALWQEVADKLNQSGMSLSGGQQQRLCIARGIAVKPQVLLLDEPTSALDPISTMRIEELVSELKDEFTIVMVTHNMQQAARVSDFTAYMYLGELVEVGRTDDVFIKPTDKRTEDYITGRFG
;
A
#
# COMPACT_ATOMS: atom_id res chain seq x y z
N MET A 1 -19.19 1.24 -43.83
CA MET A 1 -18.10 0.51 -43.16
C MET A 1 -18.46 0.49 -41.67
N LYS A 2 -19.09 -0.61 -41.21
CA LYS A 2 -19.44 -0.76 -39.79
C LYS A 2 -18.18 -1.19 -39.06
N ILE A 3 -17.66 -0.32 -38.23
CA ILE A 3 -16.55 -0.65 -37.32
C ILE A 3 -17.14 -1.52 -36.23
N ASP A 4 -16.64 -2.76 -36.15
CA ASP A 4 -17.07 -3.79 -35.19
C ASP A 4 -16.76 -3.32 -33.77
N LYS A 5 -17.80 -2.98 -33.01
CA LYS A 5 -17.68 -2.61 -31.59
C LYS A 5 -17.22 -3.76 -30.68
N GLU A 6 -17.28 -4.99 -31.14
CA GLU A 6 -16.81 -6.17 -30.39
C GLU A 6 -15.28 -6.30 -30.37
N SER A 7 -14.59 -5.81 -31.42
CA SER A 7 -13.11 -5.91 -31.45
C SER A 7 -12.41 -4.87 -30.53
N ILE A 8 -13.10 -3.81 -30.12
CA ILE A 8 -12.58 -2.79 -29.20
C ILE A 8 -12.76 -3.22 -27.73
N MET A 9 -13.77 -4.05 -27.44
CA MET A 9 -14.00 -4.58 -26.08
C MET A 9 -13.08 -5.76 -25.71
N GLN A 10 -12.46 -6.44 -26.67
CA GLN A 10 -11.56 -7.58 -26.43
C GLN A 10 -10.09 -7.19 -26.21
N SER A 11 -9.70 -5.93 -26.44
CA SER A 11 -8.29 -5.51 -26.30
C SER A 11 -7.89 -4.98 -24.90
N THR A 12 -8.79 -4.97 -23.91
CA THR A 12 -8.51 -4.45 -22.56
C THR A 12 -8.57 -5.48 -21.42
N ALA A 13 -8.74 -6.77 -21.75
CA ALA A 13 -8.76 -7.86 -20.76
C ALA A 13 -7.42 -8.66 -20.72
N THR A 14 -6.37 -8.19 -21.39
CA THR A 14 -5.10 -8.90 -21.51
C THR A 14 -4.10 -8.40 -20.48
N ASP A 15 -3.58 -9.35 -19.68
CA ASP A 15 -2.37 -9.35 -18.86
C ASP A 15 -2.37 -8.56 -17.54
N LEU A 16 -3.41 -8.73 -16.73
CA LEU A 16 -3.29 -8.40 -15.31
C LEU A 16 -2.57 -9.54 -14.58
N GLU A 17 -1.26 -9.37 -14.37
CA GLU A 17 -0.48 -10.32 -13.58
C GLU A 17 -0.75 -10.10 -12.09
N THR A 18 -1.15 -11.18 -11.39
CA THR A 18 -1.44 -11.13 -9.96
C THR A 18 -0.15 -11.11 -9.14
N GLN A 19 -0.04 -10.18 -8.19
CA GLN A 19 1.08 -10.09 -7.24
C GLN A 19 0.74 -10.75 -5.92
N ILE A 20 -0.46 -10.50 -5.40
CA ILE A 20 -0.90 -11.00 -4.09
C ILE A 20 -2.25 -11.68 -4.28
N THR A 21 -2.40 -12.86 -3.67
CA THR A 21 -3.65 -13.62 -3.71
C THR A 21 -4.08 -14.00 -2.31
N PHE A 22 -5.30 -13.65 -1.93
CA PHE A 22 -5.98 -14.17 -0.74
C PHE A 22 -7.01 -15.22 -1.18
N ARG A 23 -7.03 -16.38 -0.50
CA ARG A 23 -8.05 -17.45 -0.72
C ARG A 23 -8.57 -17.95 0.62
N ASN A 24 -9.88 -17.79 0.82
CA ASN A 24 -10.59 -18.17 2.05
C ASN A 24 -9.89 -17.64 3.32
N PHE A 25 -9.27 -16.46 3.21
CA PHE A 25 -8.41 -15.91 4.24
C PHE A 25 -9.23 -15.38 5.41
N ASN A 26 -8.84 -15.78 6.62
CA ASN A 26 -9.44 -15.33 7.88
C ASN A 26 -8.36 -14.81 8.81
N PHE A 27 -8.71 -13.86 9.65
CA PHE A 27 -7.78 -13.30 10.63
C PHE A 27 -8.45 -13.12 12.00
N TYR A 28 -7.67 -13.33 13.05
CA TYR A 28 -8.18 -13.34 14.43
C TYR A 28 -7.29 -12.52 15.35
N TYR A 29 -7.94 -11.75 16.23
CA TYR A 29 -7.38 -11.17 17.45
C TYR A 29 -7.85 -12.04 18.63
N GLY A 30 -7.00 -12.88 19.18
CA GLY A 30 -7.39 -13.88 20.15
C GLY A 30 -8.54 -14.77 19.63
N LYS A 31 -9.72 -14.66 20.24
CA LYS A 31 -10.93 -15.39 19.84
C LYS A 31 -11.81 -14.62 18.83
N TYR A 32 -11.57 -13.34 18.65
CA TYR A 32 -12.38 -12.50 17.78
C TYR A 32 -11.94 -12.64 16.31
N LYS A 33 -12.87 -13.07 15.46
CA LYS A 33 -12.64 -13.21 14.01
C LYS A 33 -12.84 -11.84 13.34
N ALA A 34 -11.72 -11.15 13.06
CA ALA A 34 -11.71 -9.80 12.53
C ALA A 34 -11.84 -9.75 11.01
N LEU A 35 -11.31 -10.74 10.28
CA LEU A 35 -11.49 -10.88 8.83
C LEU A 35 -12.13 -12.23 8.53
N ARG A 36 -13.04 -12.25 7.56
CA ARG A 36 -13.91 -13.40 7.27
C ARG A 36 -13.88 -13.72 5.79
N ASN A 37 -13.32 -14.88 5.45
CA ASN A 37 -13.37 -15.46 4.11
C ASN A 37 -12.98 -14.47 2.99
N ILE A 38 -11.88 -13.76 3.17
CA ILE A 38 -11.39 -12.82 2.18
C ILE A 38 -10.87 -13.60 0.97
N ASN A 39 -11.37 -13.25 -0.22
CA ASN A 39 -10.92 -13.74 -1.52
C ASN A 39 -10.63 -12.53 -2.38
N LEU A 40 -9.34 -12.28 -2.70
CA LEU A 40 -8.89 -11.04 -3.33
C LEU A 40 -7.62 -11.30 -4.13
N ASP A 41 -7.59 -10.78 -5.36
CA ASP A 41 -6.38 -10.68 -6.16
C ASP A 41 -5.94 -9.21 -6.26
N ILE A 42 -4.65 -8.95 -6.03
CA ILE A 42 -4.01 -7.64 -6.17
C ILE A 42 -2.99 -7.75 -7.30
N TYR A 43 -3.09 -6.84 -8.25
CA TYR A 43 -2.36 -6.91 -9.52
C TYR A 43 -1.05 -6.12 -9.47
N LYS A 44 -0.03 -6.65 -10.15
CA LYS A 44 1.30 -6.04 -10.29
C LYS A 44 1.22 -4.65 -10.89
N ARG A 45 2.02 -3.72 -10.34
CA ARG A 45 2.15 -2.34 -10.83
C ARG A 45 0.80 -1.66 -11.00
N ARG A 46 -0.08 -1.87 -10.02
CA ARG A 46 -1.37 -1.20 -9.90
C ARG A 46 -1.56 -0.71 -8.48
N VAL A 47 -2.37 0.30 -8.33
CA VAL A 47 -2.82 0.78 -7.02
C VAL A 47 -4.15 0.11 -6.68
N THR A 48 -4.18 -0.64 -5.58
CA THR A 48 -5.43 -1.17 -5.01
C THR A 48 -5.76 -0.41 -3.72
N ALA A 49 -6.90 0.26 -3.68
CA ALA A 49 -7.37 0.96 -2.49
C ALA A 49 -8.36 0.10 -1.69
N PHE A 50 -8.12 -0.02 -0.38
CA PHE A 50 -9.11 -0.57 0.56
C PHE A 50 -9.91 0.57 1.16
N ILE A 51 -11.23 0.59 0.93
CA ILE A 51 -12.17 1.58 1.47
C ILE A 51 -13.20 0.90 2.39
N GLY A 52 -13.87 1.70 3.21
CA GLY A 52 -14.91 1.23 4.12
C GLY A 52 -14.90 1.97 5.46
N PRO A 53 -15.90 1.75 6.32
CA PRO A 53 -16.02 2.42 7.62
C PRO A 53 -14.81 2.17 8.54
N SER A 54 -14.62 3.04 9.52
CA SER A 54 -13.60 2.82 10.56
C SER A 54 -13.86 1.51 11.30
N GLY A 55 -12.78 0.76 11.57
CA GLY A 55 -12.88 -0.52 12.27
C GLY A 55 -13.36 -1.72 11.43
N CYS A 56 -13.67 -1.58 10.15
CA CYS A 56 -14.12 -2.70 9.31
C CYS A 56 -13.03 -3.72 8.93
N GLY A 57 -11.75 -3.49 9.27
CA GLY A 57 -10.67 -4.45 9.06
C GLY A 57 -9.65 -4.09 7.96
N LYS A 58 -9.72 -2.91 7.33
CA LYS A 58 -8.80 -2.49 6.24
C LYS A 58 -7.33 -2.55 6.61
N SER A 59 -6.94 -1.86 7.68
CA SER A 59 -5.54 -1.86 8.15
C SER A 59 -5.11 -3.24 8.68
N THR A 60 -6.06 -4.03 9.20
CA THR A 60 -5.81 -5.42 9.57
C THR A 60 -5.44 -6.23 8.33
N LEU A 61 -6.25 -6.17 7.26
CA LEU A 61 -5.98 -6.86 6.00
C LEU A 61 -4.66 -6.40 5.38
N LEU A 62 -4.41 -5.08 5.35
CA LEU A 62 -3.15 -4.52 4.85
C LEU A 62 -1.93 -5.12 5.57
N ARG A 63 -1.95 -5.15 6.90
CA ARG A 63 -0.84 -5.61 7.74
C ARG A 63 -0.62 -7.12 7.71
N THR A 64 -1.56 -7.90 7.16
CA THR A 64 -1.34 -9.34 6.98
C THR A 64 -0.36 -9.62 5.85
N ILE A 65 -0.25 -8.74 4.83
CA ILE A 65 0.57 -8.95 3.64
C ILE A 65 2.08 -9.01 3.99
N ASN A 66 2.54 -8.27 5.00
CA ASN A 66 3.93 -8.32 5.48
C ASN A 66 4.08 -9.04 6.82
N ARG A 67 3.02 -9.70 7.27
CA ARG A 67 2.96 -10.45 8.54
C ARG A 67 3.37 -9.62 9.75
N MET A 68 2.98 -8.34 9.80
CA MET A 68 3.22 -7.49 10.99
C MET A 68 2.54 -8.04 12.24
N TYR A 69 1.46 -8.80 12.09
CA TYR A 69 0.74 -9.42 13.19
C TYR A 69 1.58 -10.45 13.97
N GLU A 70 2.60 -11.03 13.38
CA GLU A 70 3.51 -11.96 14.05
C GLU A 70 4.29 -11.34 15.24
N LEU A 71 4.27 -10.00 15.33
CA LEU A 71 4.80 -9.29 16.49
C LEU A 71 3.91 -9.43 17.75
N TYR A 72 2.68 -9.96 17.58
CA TYR A 72 1.68 -10.07 18.62
C TYR A 72 1.22 -11.53 18.79
N PRO A 73 1.46 -12.17 19.95
CA PRO A 73 1.30 -13.62 20.14
C PRO A 73 -0.18 -14.09 20.08
N ASP A 74 -1.13 -13.20 20.25
CA ASP A 74 -2.57 -13.49 20.23
C ASP A 74 -3.22 -13.28 18.86
N GLN A 75 -2.42 -12.98 17.82
CA GLN A 75 -2.90 -12.76 16.47
C GLN A 75 -2.55 -13.95 15.58
N ARG A 76 -3.52 -14.39 14.77
CA ARG A 76 -3.34 -15.53 13.86
C ARG A 76 -4.18 -15.39 12.60
N SER A 77 -3.72 -16.04 11.54
CA SER A 77 -4.40 -16.14 10.25
C SER A 77 -4.71 -17.59 9.89
N GLU A 78 -5.70 -17.80 9.04
CA GLU A 78 -6.07 -19.08 8.43
C GLU A 78 -6.41 -18.84 6.95
N GLY A 79 -6.33 -19.88 6.12
CA GLY A 79 -6.51 -19.79 4.67
C GLY A 79 -5.18 -19.65 3.95
N GLU A 80 -5.20 -19.05 2.77
CA GLU A 80 -4.00 -18.88 1.94
C GLU A 80 -3.73 -17.41 1.67
N LEU A 81 -2.45 -17.04 1.69
CA LEU A 81 -1.95 -15.72 1.28
C LEU A 81 -0.66 -15.92 0.47
N LEU A 82 -0.79 -15.69 -0.84
CA LEU A 82 0.31 -15.91 -1.77
C LEU A 82 0.90 -14.56 -2.20
N LEU A 83 2.23 -14.51 -2.30
CA LEU A 83 2.99 -13.43 -2.93
C LEU A 83 3.77 -14.03 -4.11
N ASP A 84 3.48 -13.59 -5.35
CA ASP A 84 4.01 -14.21 -6.58
C ASP A 84 3.77 -15.73 -6.64
N GLY A 85 2.59 -16.19 -6.19
CA GLY A 85 2.23 -17.61 -6.17
C GLY A 85 2.87 -18.44 -5.05
N VAL A 86 3.69 -17.82 -4.18
CA VAL A 86 4.33 -18.49 -3.04
C VAL A 86 3.57 -18.20 -1.76
N ASP A 87 3.17 -19.24 -1.02
CA ASP A 87 2.51 -19.07 0.27
C ASP A 87 3.45 -18.43 1.29
N ILE A 88 3.03 -17.27 1.80
CA ILE A 88 3.77 -16.50 2.79
C ILE A 88 3.31 -16.77 4.23
N LEU A 89 2.30 -17.61 4.46
CA LEU A 89 1.83 -17.98 5.80
C LEU A 89 2.61 -19.18 6.38
N GLY A 90 3.34 -19.90 5.55
CA GLY A 90 4.08 -21.09 5.93
C GLY A 90 5.08 -20.82 7.07
N LYS A 91 5.28 -21.83 7.95
CA LYS A 91 6.21 -21.74 9.09
C LYS A 91 7.69 -21.53 8.70
N GLY A 92 8.04 -21.83 7.44
CA GLY A 92 9.40 -21.67 6.90
C GLY A 92 9.64 -20.31 6.23
N THR A 93 8.67 -19.40 6.23
CA THR A 93 8.82 -18.08 5.58
C THR A 93 9.81 -17.22 6.37
N ASP A 94 10.88 -16.78 5.71
CA ASP A 94 11.80 -15.77 6.25
C ASP A 94 11.09 -14.39 6.29
N LEU A 95 10.73 -13.95 7.48
CA LEU A 95 10.04 -12.68 7.70
C LEU A 95 10.89 -11.45 7.32
N ASN A 96 12.21 -11.53 7.44
CA ASN A 96 13.08 -10.44 7.06
C ASN A 96 13.13 -10.30 5.53
N ALA A 97 13.26 -11.41 4.81
CA ALA A 97 13.18 -11.43 3.35
C ALA A 97 11.80 -11.01 2.86
N LEU A 98 10.71 -11.45 3.50
CA LEU A 98 9.36 -11.02 3.17
C LEU A 98 9.21 -9.49 3.34
N ARG A 99 9.64 -8.92 4.46
CA ARG A 99 9.51 -7.49 4.76
C ARG A 99 10.43 -6.60 3.92
N ALA A 100 11.51 -7.14 3.36
CA ALA A 100 12.30 -6.46 2.33
C ALA A 100 11.53 -6.37 0.99
N ARG A 101 10.73 -7.39 0.65
CA ARG A 101 9.89 -7.42 -0.55
C ARG A 101 8.58 -6.63 -0.41
N VAL A 102 8.09 -6.44 0.83
CA VAL A 102 6.81 -5.80 1.14
C VAL A 102 7.05 -4.66 2.13
N GLY A 103 7.34 -3.48 1.60
CA GLY A 103 7.55 -2.26 2.38
C GLY A 103 6.23 -1.73 2.97
N MET A 104 6.31 -1.00 4.09
CA MET A 104 5.12 -0.41 4.73
C MET A 104 5.37 1.00 5.21
N VAL A 105 4.39 1.86 4.95
CA VAL A 105 4.31 3.25 5.45
C VAL A 105 3.07 3.35 6.33
N PHE A 106 3.26 3.84 7.55
CA PHE A 106 2.20 3.94 8.55
C PHE A 106 1.42 5.24 8.43
N GLN A 107 0.24 5.27 9.03
CA GLN A 107 -0.65 6.42 9.08
C GLN A 107 0.01 7.67 9.68
N ARG A 108 0.75 7.50 10.79
CA ARG A 108 1.54 8.59 11.37
C ARG A 108 2.96 8.51 10.83
N PRO A 109 3.52 9.63 10.36
CA PRO A 109 4.94 9.68 10.01
C PRO A 109 5.79 9.24 11.20
N THR A 110 6.68 8.29 10.97
CA THR A 110 7.57 7.74 11.99
C THR A 110 9.01 7.73 11.49
N PRO A 111 9.61 8.88 11.17
CA PRO A 111 11.04 8.91 10.89
C PRO A 111 11.82 8.41 12.11
N PHE A 112 12.92 7.73 11.88
CA PHE A 112 13.81 7.33 12.97
C PHE A 112 14.53 8.55 13.54
N PRO A 113 14.93 8.56 14.83
CA PRO A 113 15.65 9.67 15.46
C PRO A 113 17.13 9.71 14.98
N MET A 114 17.31 9.81 13.67
CA MET A 114 18.59 9.86 12.97
C MET A 114 18.51 10.86 11.81
N SER A 115 19.62 11.03 11.07
CA SER A 115 19.66 11.95 9.93
C SER A 115 18.67 11.55 8.82
N ILE A 116 18.36 12.50 7.93
CA ILE A 116 17.55 12.23 6.72
C ILE A 116 18.23 11.13 5.90
N TYR A 117 19.56 11.23 5.71
CA TYR A 117 20.36 10.23 5.01
C TYR A 117 20.25 8.85 5.67
N ASP A 118 20.49 8.77 6.98
CA ASP A 118 20.47 7.48 7.67
C ASP A 118 19.07 6.86 7.74
N ASN A 119 18.00 7.66 7.78
CA ASN A 119 16.63 7.13 7.66
C ASN A 119 16.46 6.27 6.43
N ILE A 120 17.05 6.66 5.30
CA ILE A 120 16.95 5.94 4.04
C ILE A 120 17.96 4.80 3.98
N ALA A 121 19.22 5.10 4.31
CA ALA A 121 20.32 4.14 4.24
C ALA A 121 20.16 2.97 5.22
N PHE A 122 19.41 3.14 6.32
CA PHE A 122 19.27 2.13 7.37
C PHE A 122 18.74 0.79 6.83
N GLY A 123 17.62 0.81 6.12
CA GLY A 123 17.03 -0.41 5.56
C GLY A 123 17.92 -1.05 4.49
N VAL A 124 18.54 -0.24 3.64
CA VAL A 124 19.46 -0.71 2.60
C VAL A 124 20.66 -1.43 3.21
N LYS A 125 21.28 -0.86 4.26
CA LYS A 125 22.43 -1.47 4.98
C LYS A 125 22.10 -2.84 5.61
N LEU A 126 20.83 -3.11 5.92
CA LEU A 126 20.42 -4.41 6.49
C LEU A 126 20.36 -5.53 5.43
N HIS A 127 20.09 -5.17 4.17
CA HIS A 127 19.83 -6.14 3.11
C HIS A 127 20.90 -6.15 2.02
N GLU A 128 21.63 -5.07 1.83
CA GLU A 128 22.62 -4.91 0.74
C GLU A 128 23.96 -4.38 1.29
N ARG A 129 25.05 -4.80 0.66
CA ARG A 129 26.40 -4.26 0.90
C ARG A 129 26.78 -3.37 -0.27
N LEU A 130 26.41 -2.09 -0.20
CA LEU A 130 26.73 -1.09 -1.22
C LEU A 130 28.03 -0.36 -0.87
N SER A 131 28.73 0.08 -1.89
CA SER A 131 29.79 1.08 -1.75
C SER A 131 29.18 2.40 -1.24
N ARG A 132 30.05 3.33 -0.79
CA ARG A 132 29.57 4.65 -0.37
C ARG A 132 28.89 5.40 -1.52
N VAL A 133 29.47 5.35 -2.71
CA VAL A 133 28.92 6.00 -3.90
C VAL A 133 27.55 5.42 -4.25
N ASP A 134 27.44 4.08 -4.32
CA ASP A 134 26.15 3.43 -4.62
C ASP A 134 25.08 3.73 -3.55
N MET A 135 25.50 3.90 -2.28
CA MET A 135 24.58 4.28 -1.21
C MET A 135 24.12 5.72 -1.35
N ASP A 136 25.03 6.64 -1.68
CA ASP A 136 24.70 8.04 -1.93
C ASP A 136 23.71 8.16 -3.11
N ASP A 137 23.94 7.42 -4.20
CA ASP A 137 23.03 7.34 -5.35
C ASP A 137 21.67 6.75 -4.96
N ARG A 138 21.65 5.71 -4.10
CA ARG A 138 20.40 5.09 -3.61
C ARG A 138 19.59 6.07 -2.76
N VAL A 139 20.24 6.84 -1.90
CA VAL A 139 19.60 7.86 -1.05
C VAL A 139 19.02 8.97 -1.92
N GLU A 140 19.82 9.50 -2.86
CA GLU A 140 19.35 10.53 -3.78
C GLU A 140 18.16 10.03 -4.62
N TRP A 141 18.27 8.84 -5.23
CA TRP A 141 17.18 8.22 -5.99
C TRP A 141 15.90 8.12 -5.17
N SER A 142 15.99 7.62 -3.94
CA SER A 142 14.83 7.46 -3.06
C SER A 142 14.17 8.79 -2.71
N LEU A 143 14.96 9.82 -2.43
CA LEU A 143 14.46 11.17 -2.13
C LEU A 143 13.86 11.86 -3.35
N ARG A 144 14.44 11.64 -4.54
CA ARG A 144 13.87 12.14 -5.81
C ARG A 144 12.54 11.48 -6.11
N LYS A 145 12.48 10.14 -5.99
CA LYS A 145 11.24 9.37 -6.15
C LYS A 145 10.15 9.79 -5.17
N ALA A 146 10.50 10.18 -3.96
CA ALA A 146 9.57 10.70 -2.96
C ALA A 146 9.28 12.20 -3.08
N ALA A 147 9.69 12.84 -4.19
CA ALA A 147 9.55 14.29 -4.42
C ALA A 147 10.05 15.14 -3.24
N LEU A 148 11.12 14.70 -2.55
CA LEU A 148 11.66 15.36 -1.37
C LEU A 148 13.07 15.93 -1.57
N TRP A 149 13.81 15.47 -2.60
CA TRP A 149 15.22 15.84 -2.83
C TRP A 149 15.46 17.34 -2.84
N GLN A 150 14.68 18.10 -3.60
CA GLN A 150 14.85 19.55 -3.73
C GLN A 150 14.71 20.30 -2.42
N GLU A 151 14.03 19.72 -1.44
CA GLU A 151 13.76 20.34 -0.15
C GLU A 151 14.82 19.98 0.91
N VAL A 152 15.63 18.92 0.68
CA VAL A 152 16.52 18.36 1.71
C VAL A 152 17.95 18.09 1.26
N ALA A 153 18.29 18.29 -0.01
CA ALA A 153 19.60 17.95 -0.57
C ALA A 153 20.78 18.64 0.17
N ASP A 154 20.58 19.86 0.67
CA ASP A 154 21.54 20.66 1.41
C ASP A 154 21.62 20.34 2.91
N LYS A 155 20.73 19.46 3.42
CA LYS A 155 20.58 19.19 4.86
C LYS A 155 20.42 17.70 5.19
N LEU A 156 20.97 16.81 4.38
CA LEU A 156 20.86 15.35 4.55
C LEU A 156 21.33 14.84 5.91
N ASN A 157 22.26 15.54 6.55
CA ASN A 157 22.80 15.21 7.87
C ASN A 157 21.93 15.76 9.03
N GLN A 158 20.90 16.55 8.76
CA GLN A 158 19.97 17.00 9.78
C GLN A 158 19.00 15.89 10.18
N SER A 159 18.43 16.00 11.39
CA SER A 159 17.46 15.02 11.89
C SER A 159 16.22 14.94 11.00
N GLY A 160 15.79 13.72 10.64
CA GLY A 160 14.52 13.51 9.96
C GLY A 160 13.31 13.99 10.76
N MET A 161 13.44 14.09 12.08
CA MET A 161 12.40 14.60 12.98
C MET A 161 12.17 16.11 12.86
N SER A 162 13.12 16.87 12.31
CA SER A 162 13.00 18.33 12.13
C SER A 162 12.15 18.73 10.91
N LEU A 163 11.78 17.80 10.07
CA LEU A 163 10.98 18.02 8.89
C LEU A 163 9.50 18.30 9.25
N SER A 164 8.77 18.98 8.34
CA SER A 164 7.32 19.13 8.46
C SER A 164 6.60 17.79 8.33
N GLY A 165 5.35 17.68 8.78
CA GLY A 165 4.58 16.41 8.73
C GLY A 165 4.51 15.79 7.32
N GLY A 166 4.25 16.59 6.29
CA GLY A 166 4.24 16.14 4.91
C GLY A 166 5.62 15.71 4.40
N GLN A 167 6.69 16.41 4.81
CA GLN A 167 8.07 16.02 4.50
C GLN A 167 8.45 14.72 5.22
N GLN A 168 8.05 14.56 6.49
CA GLN A 168 8.29 13.33 7.25
C GLN A 168 7.58 12.13 6.60
N GLN A 169 6.35 12.32 6.11
CA GLN A 169 5.63 11.25 5.43
C GLN A 169 6.33 10.85 4.12
N ARG A 170 6.78 11.82 3.32
CA ARG A 170 7.57 11.55 2.11
C ARG A 170 8.92 10.91 2.44
N LEU A 171 9.56 11.27 3.55
CA LEU A 171 10.77 10.60 4.04
C LEU A 171 10.48 9.13 4.41
N CYS A 172 9.35 8.84 5.05
CA CYS A 172 8.94 7.46 5.34
C CYS A 172 8.66 6.66 4.07
N ILE A 173 8.10 7.30 3.04
CA ILE A 173 7.92 6.66 1.72
C ILE A 173 9.29 6.42 1.07
N ALA A 174 10.18 7.43 1.04
CA ALA A 174 11.55 7.29 0.52
C ALA A 174 12.31 6.13 1.18
N ARG A 175 12.21 6.02 2.51
CA ARG A 175 12.76 4.90 3.28
C ARG A 175 12.16 3.56 2.87
N GLY A 176 10.83 3.51 2.66
CA GLY A 176 10.12 2.31 2.26
C GLY A 176 10.52 1.79 0.88
N ILE A 177 10.77 2.70 -0.08
CA ILE A 177 11.16 2.32 -1.46
C ILE A 177 12.68 2.11 -1.62
N ALA A 178 13.50 2.58 -0.68
CA ALA A 178 14.96 2.50 -0.77
C ALA A 178 15.51 1.06 -0.88
N VAL A 179 14.82 0.09 -0.29
CA VAL A 179 15.15 -1.34 -0.41
C VAL A 179 14.61 -1.97 -1.69
N LYS A 180 13.96 -1.17 -2.58
CA LYS A 180 13.35 -1.61 -3.84
C LYS A 180 12.36 -2.78 -3.64
N PRO A 181 11.33 -2.60 -2.81
CA PRO A 181 10.34 -3.65 -2.56
C PRO A 181 9.54 -3.95 -3.84
N GLN A 182 8.87 -5.08 -3.89
CA GLN A 182 7.91 -5.41 -4.95
C GLN A 182 6.54 -4.78 -4.66
N VAL A 183 6.19 -4.68 -3.37
CA VAL A 183 4.91 -4.16 -2.89
C VAL A 183 5.15 -3.05 -1.88
N LEU A 184 4.41 -1.96 -1.99
CA LEU A 184 4.38 -0.86 -1.03
C LEU A 184 2.99 -0.77 -0.39
N LEU A 185 2.94 -0.95 0.92
CA LEU A 185 1.73 -0.84 1.72
C LEU A 185 1.65 0.57 2.33
N LEU A 186 0.52 1.24 2.13
CA LEU A 186 0.27 2.60 2.63
C LEU A 186 -0.97 2.59 3.53
N ASP A 187 -0.78 2.73 4.84
CA ASP A 187 -1.89 2.76 5.81
C ASP A 187 -2.31 4.22 6.08
N GLU A 188 -3.36 4.69 5.42
CA GLU A 188 -3.89 6.07 5.52
C GLU A 188 -2.81 7.18 5.41
N PRO A 189 -1.99 7.21 4.34
CA PRO A 189 -0.76 7.99 4.28
C PRO A 189 -0.96 9.51 4.32
N THR A 190 -2.18 10.00 4.20
CA THR A 190 -2.51 11.43 4.11
C THR A 190 -3.43 11.92 5.22
N SER A 191 -3.87 11.05 6.14
CA SER A 191 -4.92 11.35 7.12
C SER A 191 -4.58 12.50 8.10
N ALA A 192 -3.28 12.77 8.32
CA ALA A 192 -2.79 13.82 9.22
C ALA A 192 -2.12 15.00 8.48
N LEU A 193 -2.32 15.11 7.15
CA LEU A 193 -1.65 16.08 6.30
C LEU A 193 -2.60 17.19 5.84
N ASP A 194 -2.00 18.35 5.55
CA ASP A 194 -2.68 19.45 4.89
C ASP A 194 -3.03 19.12 3.42
N PRO A 195 -3.94 19.85 2.75
CA PRO A 195 -4.37 19.55 1.38
C PRO A 195 -3.23 19.56 0.35
N ILE A 196 -2.23 20.45 0.51
CA ILE A 196 -1.10 20.55 -0.43
C ILE A 196 -0.21 19.32 -0.29
N SER A 197 0.11 18.93 0.94
CA SER A 197 0.89 17.72 1.24
C SER A 197 0.15 16.46 0.79
N THR A 198 -1.18 16.41 0.94
CA THR A 198 -2.04 15.32 0.45
C THR A 198 -1.93 15.18 -1.06
N MET A 199 -2.08 16.27 -1.82
CA MET A 199 -1.96 16.26 -3.27
C MET A 199 -0.60 15.74 -3.74
N ARG A 200 0.49 16.17 -3.11
CA ARG A 200 1.84 15.68 -3.42
C ARG A 200 2.01 14.19 -3.17
N ILE A 201 1.37 13.63 -2.13
CA ILE A 201 1.38 12.18 -1.89
C ILE A 201 0.55 11.43 -2.93
N GLU A 202 -0.57 11.99 -3.39
CA GLU A 202 -1.39 11.40 -4.45
C GLU A 202 -0.65 11.34 -5.80
N GLU A 203 0.03 12.43 -6.17
CA GLU A 203 0.89 12.49 -7.35
C GLU A 203 2.02 11.44 -7.25
N LEU A 204 2.69 11.39 -6.09
CA LEU A 204 3.74 10.42 -5.81
C LEU A 204 3.25 8.97 -5.94
N VAL A 205 2.08 8.62 -5.41
CA VAL A 205 1.49 7.28 -5.54
C VAL A 205 1.24 6.93 -7.01
N SER A 206 0.76 7.90 -7.78
CA SER A 206 0.50 7.72 -9.22
C SER A 206 1.78 7.48 -10.03
N GLU A 207 2.91 8.07 -9.64
CA GLU A 207 4.22 7.84 -10.27
C GLU A 207 4.85 6.51 -9.83
N LEU A 208 4.73 6.18 -8.54
CA LEU A 208 5.36 4.97 -7.97
C LEU A 208 4.74 3.67 -8.49
N LYS A 209 3.47 3.66 -8.94
CA LYS A 209 2.83 2.45 -9.45
C LYS A 209 3.49 1.85 -10.69
N ASP A 210 4.25 2.65 -11.44
CA ASP A 210 4.98 2.15 -12.62
C ASP A 210 6.10 1.17 -12.23
N GLU A 211 6.61 1.29 -11.00
CA GLU A 211 7.70 0.45 -10.49
C GLU A 211 7.23 -0.53 -9.40
N PHE A 212 6.24 -0.15 -8.60
CA PHE A 212 5.78 -0.89 -7.42
C PHE A 212 4.30 -1.26 -7.51
N THR A 213 3.95 -2.42 -6.95
CA THR A 213 2.56 -2.73 -6.62
C THR A 213 2.18 -1.99 -5.35
N ILE A 214 1.10 -1.21 -5.37
CA ILE A 214 0.72 -0.38 -4.23
C ILE A 214 -0.62 -0.86 -3.66
N VAL A 215 -0.66 -1.08 -2.35
CA VAL A 215 -1.90 -1.32 -1.62
C VAL A 215 -2.07 -0.23 -0.60
N MET A 216 -3.15 0.52 -0.68
CA MET A 216 -3.40 1.62 0.24
C MET A 216 -4.72 1.48 0.97
N VAL A 217 -4.72 1.88 2.23
CA VAL A 217 -5.95 2.10 3.00
C VAL A 217 -6.26 3.58 3.00
N THR A 218 -7.49 3.94 2.73
CA THR A 218 -7.98 5.31 2.90
C THR A 218 -9.44 5.32 3.33
N HIS A 219 -9.81 6.31 4.14
CA HIS A 219 -11.21 6.63 4.43
C HIS A 219 -11.75 7.77 3.53
N ASN A 220 -10.88 8.35 2.68
CA ASN A 220 -11.25 9.39 1.73
C ASN A 220 -11.59 8.77 0.37
N MET A 221 -12.88 8.70 0.06
CA MET A 221 -13.38 8.11 -1.19
C MET A 221 -12.91 8.87 -2.42
N GLN A 222 -12.81 10.21 -2.34
CA GLN A 222 -12.31 11.02 -3.46
C GLN A 222 -10.84 10.72 -3.74
N GLN A 223 -10.03 10.49 -2.72
CA GLN A 223 -8.65 10.06 -2.87
C GLN A 223 -8.58 8.69 -3.55
N ALA A 224 -9.34 7.70 -3.07
CA ALA A 224 -9.39 6.38 -3.70
C ALA A 224 -9.75 6.48 -5.18
N ALA A 225 -10.80 7.26 -5.51
CA ALA A 225 -11.24 7.45 -6.88
C ALA A 225 -10.18 8.08 -7.80
N ARG A 226 -9.30 8.97 -7.25
CA ARG A 226 -8.27 9.64 -8.06
C ARG A 226 -7.03 8.79 -8.28
N VAL A 227 -6.60 8.01 -7.27
CA VAL A 227 -5.26 7.40 -7.29
C VAL A 227 -5.26 5.90 -7.51
N SER A 228 -6.37 5.19 -7.32
CA SER A 228 -6.37 3.73 -7.43
C SER A 228 -6.87 3.24 -8.79
N ASP A 229 -6.29 2.13 -9.23
CA ASP A 229 -6.73 1.38 -10.41
C ASP A 229 -7.85 0.40 -10.04
N PHE A 230 -7.77 -0.16 -8.82
CA PHE A 230 -8.74 -1.09 -8.23
C PHE A 230 -9.17 -0.62 -6.86
N THR A 231 -10.43 -0.86 -6.53
CA THR A 231 -11.00 -0.53 -5.22
C THR A 231 -11.66 -1.75 -4.62
N ALA A 232 -11.36 -2.02 -3.36
CA ALA A 232 -11.93 -3.09 -2.55
C ALA A 232 -12.70 -2.47 -1.38
N TYR A 233 -14.01 -2.62 -1.38
CA TYR A 233 -14.88 -2.15 -0.30
C TYR A 233 -15.02 -3.22 0.78
N MET A 234 -14.72 -2.85 2.01
CA MET A 234 -14.78 -3.72 3.19
C MET A 234 -15.84 -3.25 4.18
N TYR A 235 -16.55 -4.22 4.75
CA TYR A 235 -17.55 -3.97 5.80
C TYR A 235 -17.56 -5.11 6.80
N LEU A 236 -17.47 -4.80 8.10
CA LEU A 236 -17.52 -5.76 9.23
C LEU A 236 -16.60 -7.00 9.05
N GLY A 237 -15.41 -6.80 8.52
CA GLY A 237 -14.42 -7.85 8.32
C GLY A 237 -14.61 -8.68 7.04
N GLU A 238 -15.56 -8.30 6.18
CA GLU A 238 -15.83 -8.95 4.91
C GLU A 238 -15.41 -8.06 3.73
N LEU A 239 -14.97 -8.69 2.65
CA LEU A 239 -14.82 -8.04 1.35
C LEU A 239 -16.19 -8.06 0.66
N VAL A 240 -16.81 -6.90 0.54
CA VAL A 240 -18.16 -6.76 -0.01
C VAL A 240 -18.12 -6.70 -1.53
N GLU A 241 -17.23 -5.88 -2.07
CA GLU A 241 -17.08 -5.67 -3.51
C GLU A 241 -15.64 -5.31 -3.85
N VAL A 242 -15.15 -5.81 -4.98
CA VAL A 242 -13.85 -5.43 -5.55
C VAL A 242 -13.97 -5.35 -7.06
N GLY A 243 -13.35 -4.33 -7.64
CA GLY A 243 -13.36 -4.12 -9.08
C GLY A 243 -12.44 -2.99 -9.49
N ARG A 244 -12.48 -2.66 -10.80
CA ARG A 244 -11.86 -1.42 -11.28
C ARG A 244 -12.47 -0.24 -10.54
N THR A 245 -11.66 0.72 -10.18
CA THR A 245 -12.10 1.88 -9.39
C THR A 245 -13.28 2.60 -10.02
N ASP A 246 -13.23 2.84 -11.33
CA ASP A 246 -14.32 3.49 -12.05
C ASP A 246 -15.64 2.69 -11.95
N ASP A 247 -15.57 1.36 -12.07
CA ASP A 247 -16.76 0.51 -12.00
C ASP A 247 -17.37 0.56 -10.59
N VAL A 248 -16.55 0.41 -9.55
CA VAL A 248 -17.00 0.44 -8.15
C VAL A 248 -17.62 1.79 -7.77
N PHE A 249 -17.06 2.92 -8.25
CA PHE A 249 -17.57 4.26 -7.91
C PHE A 249 -18.75 4.71 -8.76
N ILE A 250 -18.82 4.31 -10.04
CA ILE A 250 -19.88 4.80 -10.97
C ILE A 250 -21.07 3.84 -10.98
N LYS A 251 -20.80 2.53 -10.92
CA LYS A 251 -21.83 1.50 -11.05
C LYS A 251 -21.57 0.33 -10.09
N PRO A 252 -21.61 0.56 -8.76
CA PRO A 252 -21.45 -0.50 -7.79
C PRO A 252 -22.50 -1.62 -7.98
N THR A 253 -22.09 -2.85 -7.73
CA THR A 253 -22.96 -4.02 -7.88
C THR A 253 -23.65 -4.42 -6.57
N ASP A 254 -23.02 -4.12 -5.43
CA ASP A 254 -23.60 -4.37 -4.09
C ASP A 254 -24.20 -3.07 -3.54
N LYS A 255 -25.44 -3.17 -3.04
CA LYS A 255 -26.15 -2.02 -2.48
C LYS A 255 -25.42 -1.39 -1.29
N ARG A 256 -24.69 -2.16 -0.48
CA ARG A 256 -23.88 -1.64 0.64
C ARG A 256 -22.75 -0.74 0.14
N THR A 257 -22.17 -1.07 -1.02
CA THR A 257 -21.16 -0.24 -1.70
C THR A 257 -21.79 1.07 -2.17
N GLU A 258 -22.96 1.00 -2.83
CA GLU A 258 -23.70 2.19 -3.29
C GLU A 258 -24.04 3.12 -2.13
N ASP A 259 -24.60 2.56 -1.04
CA ASP A 259 -25.00 3.33 0.14
C ASP A 259 -23.79 3.98 0.81
N TYR A 260 -22.63 3.28 0.86
CA TYR A 260 -21.39 3.84 1.41
C TYR A 260 -20.84 4.99 0.56
N ILE A 261 -20.74 4.81 -0.76
CA ILE A 261 -20.20 5.82 -1.69
C ILE A 261 -21.08 7.06 -1.75
N THR A 262 -22.41 6.87 -1.68
CA THR A 262 -23.37 8.01 -1.74
C THR A 262 -23.59 8.68 -0.38
N GLY A 263 -22.94 8.22 0.68
CA GLY A 263 -23.09 8.77 2.04
C GLY A 263 -24.44 8.45 2.70
N ARG A 264 -25.18 7.47 2.18
CA ARG A 264 -26.45 6.99 2.74
C ARG A 264 -26.25 5.90 3.79
N PHE A 265 -25.03 5.78 4.26
CA PHE A 265 -24.61 4.77 5.22
C PHE A 265 -24.91 5.28 6.64
N GLY A 266 -25.91 4.70 7.31
CA GLY A 266 -26.33 5.02 8.66
C GLY A 266 -27.30 4.00 9.19
#